data_7af758d330fb3bd97f0e1a89723a5d1e
#
_entry.id   7af758d330fb3bd97f0e1a89723a5d1e
#
_cell.length_a   1.000
_cell.length_b   1.000
_cell.length_c   1.000
_cell.angle_alpha   90.00
_cell.angle_beta   90.00
_cell.angle_gamma   90.00
#
_symmetry.space_group_name_H-M   'P 1'
#
loop_
_entity.id
_entity.type
_entity.pdbx_description
1 polymer ?
#
loop_
_entity_poly.entity_id
_entity_poly.type
_entity_poly.pdbx_seq_one_letter_code
_entity_poly.pdbx_strand_id
1 'polypeptide(L)'
;MEFIDTHSHLFLEEFKEDLPEVIERAKSIGVLKVFMPNIDNSTISDMLRVASQYAGYCYPMIGLHPTSVEENYEIELKQMKEMLDLSNNFVGIGEVGLDLYWDKTYRMQQENAFVTQLQWAIEYKLPLIIHCREAFEELYALMLPYIEDTNLRGIFHSFTGTKAEADKLLSFKNFKLGINGVVTFKKTILPDVLRDVPINRIVLETDSPYLTPVPNRGKRNESANVKDVLNKLAEIYEISVEKMAELTNKNALEVFKVIE
;
A
#
# COMPACT_ATOMS: atom_id res chain seq x y z
N MET A 1 -18.09 7.19 -12.31
CA MET A 1 -17.67 6.08 -11.42
C MET A 1 -16.36 6.51 -10.78
N GLU A 2 -16.27 6.38 -9.48
CA GLU A 2 -15.16 6.89 -8.67
C GLU A 2 -14.50 5.72 -7.94
N PHE A 3 -13.15 5.77 -7.79
CA PHE A 3 -12.37 4.74 -7.11
C PHE A 3 -11.08 5.31 -6.51
N ILE A 4 -10.46 4.56 -5.60
CA ILE A 4 -9.32 4.98 -4.80
C ILE A 4 -8.10 4.13 -5.16
N ASP A 5 -6.94 4.78 -5.32
CA ASP A 5 -5.63 4.14 -5.41
C ASP A 5 -4.96 4.19 -4.02
N THR A 6 -4.88 3.03 -3.35
CA THR A 6 -4.39 2.97 -1.96
C THR A 6 -2.88 2.91 -1.82
N HIS A 7 -2.13 2.86 -2.95
CA HIS A 7 -0.67 2.79 -2.91
C HIS A 7 -0.04 3.27 -4.22
N SER A 8 0.65 4.41 -4.18
CA SER A 8 1.35 4.98 -5.33
C SER A 8 2.46 5.93 -4.87
N HIS A 9 3.63 5.86 -5.50
CA HIS A 9 4.79 6.70 -5.18
C HIS A 9 4.92 7.89 -6.15
N LEU A 10 3.86 8.72 -6.27
CA LEU A 10 3.81 9.86 -7.19
C LEU A 10 4.86 10.95 -6.94
N PHE A 11 5.58 10.87 -5.84
CA PHE A 11 6.65 11.78 -5.46
C PHE A 11 8.03 11.40 -6.03
N LEU A 12 8.16 10.23 -6.65
CA LEU A 12 9.42 9.75 -7.21
C LEU A 12 9.84 10.52 -8.46
N GLU A 13 11.14 10.46 -8.77
CA GLU A 13 11.79 11.14 -9.88
C GLU A 13 11.11 10.83 -11.23
N GLU A 14 10.59 9.61 -11.39
CA GLU A 14 9.89 9.16 -12.59
C GLU A 14 8.67 10.01 -12.95
N PHE A 15 8.09 10.74 -11.98
CA PHE A 15 6.92 11.60 -12.19
C PHE A 15 7.23 13.09 -12.23
N LYS A 16 8.47 13.49 -11.96
CA LYS A 16 8.84 14.89 -11.74
C LYS A 16 8.53 15.79 -12.93
N GLU A 17 8.70 15.29 -14.15
CA GLU A 17 8.52 16.08 -15.36
C GLU A 17 7.05 16.27 -15.77
N ASP A 18 6.16 15.29 -15.45
CA ASP A 18 4.77 15.26 -15.94
C ASP A 18 3.73 14.95 -14.84
N LEU A 19 4.06 15.20 -13.58
CA LEU A 19 3.15 14.93 -12.45
C LEU A 19 1.77 15.61 -12.61
N PRO A 20 1.64 16.88 -13.06
CA PRO A 20 0.34 17.48 -13.26
C PRO A 20 -0.53 16.70 -14.26
N GLU A 21 0.05 16.27 -15.36
CA GLU A 21 -0.63 15.49 -16.40
C GLU A 21 -1.02 14.10 -15.90
N VAL A 22 -0.16 13.44 -15.08
CA VAL A 22 -0.46 12.16 -14.41
C VAL A 22 -1.68 12.29 -13.51
N ILE A 23 -1.72 13.34 -12.68
CA ILE A 23 -2.84 13.63 -11.79
C ILE A 23 -4.13 13.90 -12.60
N GLU A 24 -4.07 14.70 -13.66
CA GLU A 24 -5.23 14.99 -14.49
C GLU A 24 -5.75 13.74 -15.21
N ARG A 25 -4.87 12.87 -15.72
CA ARG A 25 -5.30 11.57 -16.28
C ARG A 25 -6.02 10.71 -15.24
N ALA A 26 -5.47 10.62 -14.03
CA ALA A 26 -6.07 9.86 -12.95
C ALA A 26 -7.46 10.40 -12.56
N LYS A 27 -7.60 11.71 -12.37
CA LYS A 27 -8.88 12.37 -12.07
C LYS A 27 -9.89 12.19 -13.19
N SER A 28 -9.47 12.33 -14.45
CA SER A 28 -10.37 12.24 -15.62
C SER A 28 -11.07 10.88 -15.75
N ILE A 29 -10.46 9.82 -15.24
CA ILE A 29 -11.06 8.47 -15.26
C ILE A 29 -11.77 8.10 -13.96
N GLY A 30 -11.73 8.96 -12.94
CA GLY A 30 -12.47 8.79 -11.70
C GLY A 30 -11.65 8.37 -10.48
N VAL A 31 -10.31 8.48 -10.48
CA VAL A 31 -9.51 8.33 -9.25
C VAL A 31 -9.81 9.49 -8.32
N LEU A 32 -10.38 9.19 -7.14
CA LEU A 32 -10.78 10.19 -6.14
C LEU A 32 -9.65 10.59 -5.21
N LYS A 33 -8.85 9.62 -4.80
CA LYS A 33 -7.82 9.76 -3.78
C LYS A 33 -6.64 8.85 -4.13
N VAL A 34 -5.44 9.32 -3.83
CA VAL A 34 -4.20 8.55 -3.95
C VAL A 34 -3.48 8.57 -2.61
N PHE A 35 -3.14 7.40 -2.10
CA PHE A 35 -2.37 7.26 -0.87
C PHE A 35 -0.90 6.99 -1.22
N MET A 36 0.00 7.77 -0.60
CA MET A 36 1.41 7.77 -0.93
C MET A 36 2.24 7.28 0.26
N PRO A 37 2.65 6.00 0.29
CA PRO A 37 3.57 5.52 1.31
C PRO A 37 4.99 6.01 1.04
N ASN A 38 5.71 6.34 2.13
CA ASN A 38 7.08 6.77 2.07
C ASN A 38 8.05 5.59 1.82
N ILE A 39 9.26 5.89 1.39
CA ILE A 39 10.34 4.91 1.21
C ILE A 39 11.40 5.07 2.30
N ASP A 40 11.98 6.26 2.43
CA ASP A 40 13.03 6.60 3.39
C ASP A 40 13.05 8.10 3.71
N ASN A 41 13.97 8.56 4.55
CA ASN A 41 14.05 9.98 4.93
C ASN A 41 14.30 10.91 3.76
N SER A 42 14.99 10.45 2.71
CA SER A 42 15.32 11.28 1.54
C SER A 42 14.08 11.64 0.71
N THR A 43 13.05 10.80 0.76
CA THR A 43 11.83 10.94 -0.04
C THR A 43 10.71 11.72 0.65
N ILE A 44 10.79 11.92 1.96
CA ILE A 44 9.72 12.56 2.76
C ILE A 44 9.40 13.97 2.25
N SER A 45 10.43 14.78 1.97
CA SER A 45 10.21 16.17 1.54
C SER A 45 9.45 16.28 0.22
N ASP A 46 9.78 15.44 -0.76
CA ASP A 46 9.09 15.39 -2.04
C ASP A 46 7.66 14.86 -1.91
N MET A 47 7.46 13.82 -1.09
CA MET A 47 6.12 13.30 -0.79
C MET A 47 5.23 14.37 -0.15
N LEU A 48 5.72 15.08 0.87
CA LEU A 48 4.95 16.16 1.52
C LEU A 48 4.67 17.34 0.58
N ARG A 49 5.60 17.65 -0.32
CA ARG A 49 5.39 18.66 -1.36
C ARG A 49 4.25 18.27 -2.29
N VAL A 50 4.21 17.02 -2.77
CA VAL A 50 3.11 16.52 -3.61
C VAL A 50 1.79 16.52 -2.84
N ALA A 51 1.78 16.04 -1.60
CA ALA A 51 0.59 16.04 -0.76
C ALA A 51 0.03 17.45 -0.52
N SER A 52 0.90 18.45 -0.30
CA SER A 52 0.50 19.84 -0.14
C SER A 52 -0.04 20.44 -1.44
N GLN A 53 0.61 20.16 -2.57
CA GLN A 53 0.20 20.66 -3.89
C GLN A 53 -1.17 20.10 -4.31
N TYR A 54 -1.46 18.86 -3.94
CA TYR A 54 -2.71 18.16 -4.26
C TYR A 54 -3.49 17.80 -2.99
N ALA A 55 -3.61 18.78 -2.08
CA ALA A 55 -4.32 18.60 -0.83
C ALA A 55 -5.76 18.12 -1.04
N GLY A 56 -6.20 17.13 -0.23
CA GLY A 56 -7.50 16.49 -0.39
C GLY A 56 -7.56 15.40 -1.48
N TYR A 57 -6.48 15.26 -2.27
CA TYR A 57 -6.36 14.22 -3.31
C TYR A 57 -5.20 13.24 -3.02
N CYS A 58 -4.01 13.75 -2.70
CA CYS A 58 -2.83 12.95 -2.36
C CYS A 58 -2.62 12.94 -0.84
N TYR A 59 -2.54 11.75 -0.26
CA TYR A 59 -2.46 11.53 1.18
C TYR A 59 -1.12 10.88 1.56
N PRO A 60 -0.25 11.55 2.34
CA PRO A 60 1.07 11.03 2.68
C PRO A 60 1.00 10.03 3.84
N MET A 61 1.84 9.01 3.79
CA MET A 61 2.08 8.07 4.88
C MET A 61 3.58 8.04 5.19
N ILE A 62 3.96 7.82 6.44
CA ILE A 62 5.36 7.82 6.87
C ILE A 62 5.82 6.43 7.23
N GLY A 63 7.01 6.04 6.76
CA GLY A 63 7.60 4.75 7.06
C GLY A 63 8.97 4.58 6.41
N LEU A 64 9.76 3.66 6.96
CA LEU A 64 11.03 3.20 6.41
C LEU A 64 10.79 1.86 5.72
N HIS A 65 10.91 1.86 4.39
CA HIS A 65 10.76 0.67 3.56
C HIS A 65 11.88 -0.36 3.85
N PRO A 66 11.59 -1.67 3.89
CA PRO A 66 12.59 -2.68 4.24
C PRO A 66 13.84 -2.67 3.37
N THR A 67 13.74 -2.32 2.08
CA THR A 67 14.95 -2.22 1.21
C THR A 67 15.84 -1.02 1.51
N SER A 68 15.37 -0.05 2.28
CA SER A 68 16.15 1.11 2.75
C SER A 68 16.68 0.92 4.18
N VAL A 69 16.40 -0.24 4.81
CA VAL A 69 16.92 -0.55 6.13
C VAL A 69 18.39 -0.98 6.02
N GLU A 70 19.26 -0.19 6.63
CA GLU A 70 20.71 -0.42 6.70
C GLU A 70 21.20 -0.41 8.14
N GLU A 71 22.52 -0.34 8.37
CA GLU A 71 23.13 -0.32 9.69
C GLU A 71 22.64 0.85 10.58
N ASN A 72 22.36 2.00 9.96
CA ASN A 72 21.93 3.24 10.62
C ASN A 72 20.41 3.42 10.75
N TYR A 73 19.62 2.38 10.50
CA TYR A 73 18.15 2.45 10.46
C TYR A 73 17.49 3.09 11.70
N GLU A 74 18.10 2.95 12.88
CA GLU A 74 17.58 3.54 14.11
C GLU A 74 17.62 5.08 14.09
N ILE A 75 18.62 5.66 13.41
CA ILE A 75 18.71 7.11 13.22
C ILE A 75 17.58 7.57 12.31
N GLU A 76 17.32 6.85 11.23
CA GLU A 76 16.23 7.15 10.31
C GLU A 76 14.87 7.04 10.98
N LEU A 77 14.64 5.96 11.72
CA LEU A 77 13.40 5.79 12.49
C LEU A 77 13.20 6.91 13.52
N LYS A 78 14.26 7.34 14.21
CA LYS A 78 14.18 8.45 15.15
C LYS A 78 13.73 9.75 14.48
N GLN A 79 14.27 10.08 13.32
CA GLN A 79 13.89 11.28 12.56
C GLN A 79 12.42 11.19 12.10
N MET A 80 11.98 10.03 11.60
CA MET A 80 10.59 9.80 11.21
C MET A 80 9.64 9.93 12.41
N LYS A 81 10.02 9.39 13.56
CA LYS A 81 9.23 9.50 14.80
C LYS A 81 9.08 10.96 15.24
N GLU A 82 10.15 11.74 15.18
CA GLU A 82 10.11 13.18 15.48
C GLU A 82 9.13 13.93 14.55
N MET A 83 9.12 13.59 13.26
CA MET A 83 8.18 14.17 12.30
C MET A 83 6.73 13.75 12.59
N LEU A 84 6.52 12.48 12.95
CA LEU A 84 5.21 11.96 13.32
C LEU A 84 4.66 12.62 14.59
N ASP A 85 5.53 12.90 15.58
CA ASP A 85 5.17 13.61 16.82
C ASP A 85 4.78 15.08 16.59
N LEU A 86 5.39 15.71 15.58
CA LEU A 86 5.20 17.14 15.28
C LEU A 86 4.02 17.41 14.32
N SER A 87 3.50 16.40 13.63
CA SER A 87 2.54 16.59 12.53
C SER A 87 1.43 15.54 12.52
N ASN A 88 0.19 16.03 12.38
CA ASN A 88 -0.99 15.19 12.14
C ASN A 88 -1.28 14.99 10.64
N ASN A 89 -0.32 15.28 9.76
CA ASN A 89 -0.56 15.24 8.30
C ASN A 89 -0.49 13.83 7.72
N PHE A 90 0.15 12.89 8.42
CA PHE A 90 0.27 11.52 7.94
C PHE A 90 -1.01 10.72 8.21
N VAL A 91 -1.47 10.01 7.19
CA VAL A 91 -2.72 9.22 7.24
C VAL A 91 -2.48 7.72 7.46
N GLY A 92 -1.22 7.30 7.56
CA GLY A 92 -0.81 5.92 7.78
C GLY A 92 0.68 5.79 8.09
N ILE A 93 1.05 4.61 8.55
CA ILE A 93 2.44 4.16 8.71
C ILE A 93 2.75 3.23 7.54
N GLY A 94 3.66 3.63 6.67
CA GLY A 94 4.00 2.88 5.45
C GLY A 94 4.90 3.66 4.50
N GLU A 95 5.62 2.93 3.70
CA GLU A 95 5.61 1.49 3.52
C GLU A 95 6.60 0.84 4.48
N VAL A 96 6.22 -0.26 5.12
CA VAL A 96 7.01 -0.95 6.14
C VAL A 96 6.91 -2.47 5.95
N GLY A 97 7.82 -3.25 6.47
CA GLY A 97 7.71 -4.70 6.34
C GLY A 97 9.04 -5.40 6.20
N LEU A 98 9.06 -6.49 5.42
CA LEU A 98 10.25 -7.29 5.15
C LEU A 98 10.42 -7.54 3.65
N ASP A 99 11.64 -7.35 3.15
CA ASP A 99 12.07 -7.77 1.81
C ASP A 99 13.36 -8.58 1.91
N LEU A 100 13.24 -9.89 1.74
CA LEU A 100 14.38 -10.83 1.79
C LEU A 100 14.75 -11.35 0.39
N TYR A 101 14.21 -10.71 -0.64
CA TYR A 101 14.50 -11.06 -2.03
C TYR A 101 15.84 -10.48 -2.51
N TRP A 102 16.07 -9.18 -2.27
CA TRP A 102 17.25 -8.49 -2.80
C TRP A 102 18.48 -8.72 -1.92
N ASP A 103 18.35 -8.51 -0.61
CA ASP A 103 19.42 -8.64 0.35
C ASP A 103 18.89 -9.15 1.71
N LYS A 104 19.62 -10.06 2.32
CA LYS A 104 19.31 -10.64 3.64
C LYS A 104 20.27 -10.14 4.72
N THR A 105 21.24 -9.29 4.38
CA THR A 105 22.28 -8.80 5.29
C THR A 105 21.67 -8.12 6.50
N TYR A 106 20.65 -7.29 6.28
CA TYR A 106 19.98 -6.50 7.32
C TYR A 106 18.64 -7.10 7.79
N ARG A 107 18.48 -8.43 7.66
CA ARG A 107 17.22 -9.09 8.07
C ARG A 107 16.79 -8.72 9.49
N MET A 108 17.69 -8.84 10.50
CA MET A 108 17.37 -8.52 11.88
C MET A 108 16.98 -7.05 12.07
N GLN A 109 17.65 -6.15 11.37
CA GLN A 109 17.34 -4.73 11.37
C GLN A 109 15.98 -4.45 10.73
N GLN A 110 15.62 -5.13 9.63
CA GLN A 110 14.29 -5.06 9.03
C GLN A 110 13.21 -5.53 10.00
N GLU A 111 13.42 -6.67 10.67
CA GLU A 111 12.51 -7.20 11.67
C GLU A 111 12.29 -6.19 12.83
N ASN A 112 13.36 -5.62 13.37
CA ASN A 112 13.29 -4.60 14.42
C ASN A 112 12.61 -3.31 13.95
N ALA A 113 12.96 -2.82 12.76
CA ALA A 113 12.36 -1.64 12.16
C ALA A 113 10.86 -1.84 11.91
N PHE A 114 10.46 -3.01 11.43
CA PHE A 114 9.06 -3.35 11.23
C PHE A 114 8.28 -3.33 12.56
N VAL A 115 8.77 -4.02 13.59
CA VAL A 115 8.09 -4.05 14.91
C VAL A 115 7.98 -2.66 15.52
N THR A 116 9.02 -1.84 15.41
CA THR A 116 9.00 -0.44 15.88
C THR A 116 7.89 0.35 15.19
N GLN A 117 7.78 0.26 13.88
CA GLN A 117 6.79 0.99 13.09
C GLN A 117 5.37 0.44 13.26
N LEU A 118 5.23 -0.87 13.48
CA LEU A 118 3.96 -1.49 13.88
C LEU A 118 3.47 -0.90 15.22
N GLN A 119 4.36 -0.73 16.20
CA GLN A 119 4.02 -0.10 17.47
C GLN A 119 3.58 1.36 17.29
N TRP A 120 4.19 2.11 16.36
CA TRP A 120 3.70 3.46 16.01
C TRP A 120 2.28 3.42 15.45
N ALA A 121 1.97 2.46 14.56
CA ALA A 121 0.62 2.32 14.02
C ALA A 121 -0.43 2.14 15.11
N ILE A 122 -0.11 1.36 16.15
CA ILE A 122 -0.98 1.18 17.32
C ILE A 122 -1.06 2.47 18.17
N GLU A 123 0.08 3.08 18.49
CA GLU A 123 0.20 4.30 19.32
C GLU A 123 -0.60 5.47 18.72
N TYR A 124 -0.40 5.73 17.42
CA TYR A 124 -1.05 6.84 16.71
C TYR A 124 -2.42 6.47 16.13
N LYS A 125 -2.83 5.19 16.25
CA LYS A 125 -4.08 4.68 15.67
C LYS A 125 -4.16 4.91 14.17
N LEU A 126 -3.02 4.81 13.48
CA LEU A 126 -2.89 4.92 12.04
C LEU A 126 -2.89 3.52 11.39
N PRO A 127 -3.37 3.38 10.16
CA PRO A 127 -3.25 2.11 9.43
C PRO A 127 -1.79 1.80 9.09
N LEU A 128 -1.47 0.50 9.06
CA LEU A 128 -0.16 -0.03 8.70
C LEU A 128 -0.19 -0.55 7.26
N ILE A 129 0.72 -0.07 6.40
CA ILE A 129 0.83 -0.50 5.00
C ILE A 129 2.08 -1.37 4.87
N ILE A 130 1.84 -2.66 4.63
CA ILE A 130 2.85 -3.71 4.82
C ILE A 130 3.34 -4.25 3.49
N HIS A 131 4.64 -4.13 3.28
CA HIS A 131 5.42 -4.80 2.25
C HIS A 131 5.87 -6.19 2.72
N CYS A 132 5.72 -7.20 1.88
CA CYS A 132 6.21 -8.54 2.15
C CYS A 132 6.73 -9.21 0.88
N ARG A 133 8.03 -9.44 0.80
CA ARG A 133 8.63 -10.14 -0.33
C ARG A 133 9.65 -11.17 0.13
N GLU A 134 9.42 -12.46 -0.23
CA GLU A 134 10.26 -13.60 0.18
C GLU A 134 10.47 -13.70 1.71
N ALA A 135 9.47 -13.26 2.51
CA ALA A 135 9.57 -13.12 3.96
C ALA A 135 8.24 -13.40 4.70
N PHE A 136 7.36 -14.21 4.09
CA PHE A 136 5.99 -14.38 4.58
C PHE A 136 5.93 -14.96 6.00
N GLU A 137 6.65 -16.05 6.27
CA GLU A 137 6.58 -16.73 7.58
C GLU A 137 7.23 -15.85 8.67
N GLU A 138 8.30 -15.13 8.36
CA GLU A 138 8.94 -14.19 9.26
C GLU A 138 8.00 -13.02 9.61
N LEU A 139 7.39 -12.40 8.61
CA LEU A 139 6.44 -11.30 8.80
C LEU A 139 5.23 -11.77 9.62
N TYR A 140 4.65 -12.91 9.26
CA TYR A 140 3.51 -13.47 9.96
C TYR A 140 3.82 -13.75 11.44
N ALA A 141 5.00 -14.34 11.73
CA ALA A 141 5.44 -14.59 13.11
C ALA A 141 5.60 -13.29 13.92
N LEU A 142 6.13 -12.22 13.35
CA LEU A 142 6.27 -10.92 14.00
C LEU A 142 4.91 -10.26 14.28
N MET A 143 3.93 -10.45 13.42
CA MET A 143 2.60 -9.89 13.59
C MET A 143 1.70 -10.69 14.53
N LEU A 144 1.94 -12.01 14.67
CA LEU A 144 1.07 -12.91 15.42
C LEU A 144 0.78 -12.46 16.87
N PRO A 145 1.72 -11.88 17.64
CA PRO A 145 1.43 -11.35 18.98
C PRO A 145 0.36 -10.25 19.02
N TYR A 146 0.10 -9.60 17.89
CA TYR A 146 -0.83 -8.46 17.78
C TYR A 146 -2.17 -8.84 17.13
N ILE A 147 -2.44 -10.14 16.89
CA ILE A 147 -3.61 -10.60 16.12
C ILE A 147 -4.96 -10.19 16.75
N GLU A 148 -5.01 -10.05 18.07
CA GLU A 148 -6.21 -9.63 18.81
C GLU A 148 -6.24 -8.12 19.08
N ASP A 149 -5.25 -7.33 18.63
CA ASP A 149 -5.26 -5.89 18.83
C ASP A 149 -6.29 -5.23 17.90
N THR A 150 -7.33 -4.67 18.49
CA THR A 150 -8.43 -4.05 17.76
C THR A 150 -8.09 -2.67 17.17
N ASN A 151 -7.01 -2.04 17.63
CA ASN A 151 -6.52 -0.78 17.09
C ASN A 151 -5.67 -0.98 15.84
N LEU A 152 -5.03 -2.15 15.72
CA LEU A 152 -4.20 -2.48 14.58
C LEU A 152 -5.08 -2.79 13.37
N ARG A 153 -4.87 -2.04 12.30
CA ARG A 153 -5.53 -2.21 11.00
C ARG A 153 -4.57 -1.84 9.87
N GLY A 154 -4.81 -2.30 8.66
CA GLY A 154 -3.93 -1.95 7.57
C GLY A 154 -4.19 -2.69 6.27
N ILE A 155 -3.18 -2.66 5.41
CA ILE A 155 -3.18 -3.30 4.10
C ILE A 155 -1.90 -4.13 3.99
N PHE A 156 -2.04 -5.40 3.65
CA PHE A 156 -0.96 -6.18 3.07
C PHE A 156 -0.86 -5.78 1.60
N HIS A 157 0.05 -4.85 1.33
CA HIS A 157 0.28 -4.28 0.02
C HIS A 157 0.80 -5.33 -0.96
N SER A 158 0.44 -5.17 -2.24
CA SER A 158 0.94 -5.99 -3.35
C SER A 158 0.84 -7.50 -3.11
N PHE A 159 -0.32 -7.94 -2.59
CA PHE A 159 -0.51 -9.36 -2.31
C PHE A 159 -0.42 -10.20 -3.58
N THR A 160 0.50 -11.16 -3.59
CA THR A 160 0.73 -12.09 -4.71
C THR A 160 0.83 -13.54 -4.24
N GLY A 161 0.45 -13.80 -2.99
CA GLY A 161 0.60 -15.08 -2.32
C GLY A 161 -0.44 -16.12 -2.71
N THR A 162 -0.36 -17.27 -2.04
CA THR A 162 -1.27 -18.40 -2.15
C THR A 162 -2.56 -18.18 -1.36
N LYS A 163 -3.56 -19.06 -1.57
CA LYS A 163 -4.78 -19.07 -0.75
C LYS A 163 -4.50 -19.27 0.74
N ALA A 164 -3.57 -20.15 1.09
CA ALA A 164 -3.20 -20.41 2.48
C ALA A 164 -2.56 -19.17 3.15
N GLU A 165 -1.74 -18.42 2.41
CA GLU A 165 -1.18 -17.16 2.89
C GLU A 165 -2.27 -16.08 3.02
N ALA A 166 -3.19 -16.00 2.06
CA ALA A 166 -4.34 -15.09 2.16
C ALA A 166 -5.16 -15.38 3.43
N ASP A 167 -5.48 -16.65 3.72
CA ASP A 167 -6.25 -17.03 4.90
C ASP A 167 -5.52 -16.68 6.20
N LYS A 168 -4.19 -16.91 6.27
CA LYS A 168 -3.37 -16.50 7.41
C LYS A 168 -3.37 -14.97 7.60
N LEU A 169 -3.15 -14.19 6.55
CA LEU A 169 -3.15 -12.72 6.63
C LEU A 169 -4.53 -12.16 7.01
N LEU A 170 -5.59 -12.75 6.48
CA LEU A 170 -6.95 -12.32 6.75
C LEU A 170 -7.48 -12.77 8.12
N SER A 171 -6.73 -13.56 8.90
CA SER A 171 -6.99 -13.78 10.32
C SER A 171 -6.84 -12.49 11.15
N PHE A 172 -6.05 -11.53 10.67
CA PHE A 172 -6.03 -10.15 11.17
C PHE A 172 -7.29 -9.42 10.70
N LYS A 173 -8.31 -9.34 11.55
CA LYS A 173 -9.69 -8.95 11.21
C LYS A 173 -9.82 -7.59 10.50
N ASN A 174 -8.95 -6.64 10.85
CA ASN A 174 -8.99 -5.26 10.35
C ASN A 174 -8.03 -5.00 9.17
N PHE A 175 -7.44 -6.05 8.59
CA PHE A 175 -6.56 -5.92 7.44
C PHE A 175 -7.27 -6.26 6.13
N LYS A 176 -6.79 -5.65 5.06
CA LYS A 176 -7.21 -5.90 3.69
C LYS A 176 -6.00 -6.35 2.85
N LEU A 177 -6.26 -6.98 1.72
CA LEU A 177 -5.25 -7.28 0.72
C LEU A 177 -5.25 -6.17 -0.35
N GLY A 178 -4.10 -5.58 -0.61
CA GLY A 178 -3.89 -4.64 -1.71
C GLY A 178 -3.65 -5.41 -3.01
N ILE A 179 -4.45 -5.12 -4.01
CA ILE A 179 -4.38 -5.79 -5.32
C ILE A 179 -4.02 -4.78 -6.38
N ASN A 180 -2.91 -5.05 -7.08
CA ASN A 180 -2.35 -4.19 -8.12
C ASN A 180 -2.30 -4.87 -9.50
N GLY A 181 -1.55 -4.28 -10.42
CA GLY A 181 -1.44 -4.69 -11.81
C GLY A 181 -1.06 -6.16 -12.03
N VAL A 182 -0.43 -6.82 -11.05
CA VAL A 182 -0.05 -8.25 -11.12
C VAL A 182 -1.25 -9.16 -11.37
N VAL A 183 -2.46 -8.77 -10.90
CA VAL A 183 -3.69 -9.54 -11.14
C VAL A 183 -4.03 -9.71 -12.63
N THR A 184 -3.49 -8.84 -13.48
CA THR A 184 -3.69 -8.87 -14.94
C THR A 184 -2.63 -9.69 -15.68
N PHE A 185 -1.56 -10.17 -15.00
CA PHE A 185 -0.44 -10.81 -15.66
C PHE A 185 -0.79 -12.24 -16.10
N LYS A 186 -0.29 -12.63 -17.27
CA LYS A 186 -0.62 -13.93 -17.90
C LYS A 186 -0.31 -15.17 -17.05
N LYS A 187 0.70 -15.08 -16.17
CA LYS A 187 1.17 -16.23 -15.38
C LYS A 187 0.79 -16.13 -13.89
N THR A 188 -0.03 -15.15 -13.51
CA THR A 188 -0.43 -14.98 -12.11
C THR A 188 -1.45 -16.04 -11.69
N ILE A 189 -1.36 -16.47 -10.43
CA ILE A 189 -2.36 -17.34 -9.79
C ILE A 189 -3.46 -16.54 -9.10
N LEU A 190 -3.32 -15.22 -9.00
CA LEU A 190 -4.22 -14.35 -8.24
C LEU A 190 -5.70 -14.50 -8.60
N PRO A 191 -6.12 -14.62 -9.88
CA PRO A 191 -7.53 -14.81 -10.20
C PRO A 191 -8.16 -16.00 -9.49
N ASP A 192 -7.43 -17.11 -9.38
CA ASP A 192 -7.94 -18.33 -8.72
C ASP A 192 -7.94 -18.16 -7.19
N VAL A 193 -6.91 -17.54 -6.61
CA VAL A 193 -6.84 -17.26 -5.18
C VAL A 193 -7.96 -16.29 -4.75
N LEU A 194 -8.20 -15.22 -5.51
CA LEU A 194 -9.12 -14.15 -5.15
C LEU A 194 -10.59 -14.58 -5.21
N ARG A 195 -10.97 -15.58 -5.99
CA ARG A 195 -12.36 -16.10 -5.98
C ARG A 195 -12.81 -16.55 -4.59
N ASP A 196 -11.88 -17.00 -3.76
CA ASP A 196 -12.15 -17.47 -2.40
C ASP A 196 -11.93 -16.38 -1.32
N VAL A 197 -11.42 -15.20 -1.69
CA VAL A 197 -11.21 -14.08 -0.78
C VAL A 197 -12.48 -13.24 -0.70
N PRO A 198 -13.01 -12.96 0.50
CA PRO A 198 -14.19 -12.07 0.62
C PRO A 198 -13.91 -10.67 0.05
N ILE A 199 -14.79 -10.20 -0.81
CA ILE A 199 -14.63 -8.91 -1.52
C ILE A 199 -14.46 -7.70 -0.57
N ASN A 200 -15.03 -7.77 0.63
CA ASN A 200 -14.86 -6.74 1.66
C ASN A 200 -13.48 -6.76 2.33
N ARG A 201 -12.57 -7.63 1.86
CA ARG A 201 -11.18 -7.75 2.35
C ARG A 201 -10.16 -7.32 1.30
N ILE A 202 -10.59 -6.64 0.22
CA ILE A 202 -9.74 -6.23 -0.91
C ILE A 202 -9.79 -4.73 -1.08
N VAL A 203 -8.64 -4.12 -1.39
CA VAL A 203 -8.49 -2.73 -1.86
C VAL A 203 -7.75 -2.70 -3.19
N LEU A 204 -7.94 -1.60 -3.94
CA LEU A 204 -7.25 -1.34 -5.20
C LEU A 204 -5.99 -0.54 -4.97
N GLU A 205 -4.95 -0.85 -5.71
CA GLU A 205 -3.72 -0.08 -5.73
C GLU A 205 -3.01 -0.18 -7.09
N THR A 206 -2.06 0.71 -7.34
CA THR A 206 -1.21 0.64 -8.52
C THR A 206 0.21 0.18 -8.24
N ASP A 207 0.78 0.60 -7.10
CA ASP A 207 2.21 0.54 -6.82
C ASP A 207 3.04 1.31 -7.89
N SER A 208 2.46 2.38 -8.42
CA SER A 208 3.13 3.15 -9.47
C SER A 208 4.36 3.90 -8.92
N PRO A 209 5.48 3.92 -9.66
CA PRO A 209 5.64 3.67 -11.10
C PRO A 209 5.82 2.21 -11.51
N TYR A 210 5.70 1.25 -10.60
CA TYR A 210 5.97 -0.17 -10.81
C TYR A 210 4.70 -0.95 -11.22
N LEU A 211 4.86 -2.23 -11.54
CA LEU A 211 3.81 -3.26 -11.69
C LEU A 211 2.67 -2.91 -12.67
N THR A 212 3.00 -2.19 -13.74
CA THR A 212 2.03 -1.75 -14.76
C THR A 212 1.13 -2.88 -15.25
N PRO A 213 -0.20 -2.74 -15.19
CA PRO A 213 -1.14 -3.77 -15.65
C PRO A 213 -1.12 -3.95 -17.17
N VAL A 214 -1.69 -5.07 -17.64
CA VAL A 214 -2.08 -5.25 -19.05
C VAL A 214 -3.26 -4.30 -19.32
N PRO A 215 -3.31 -3.60 -20.49
CA PRO A 215 -2.43 -3.76 -21.66
C PRO A 215 -1.14 -2.92 -21.65
N ASN A 216 -0.89 -2.15 -20.59
CA ASN A 216 0.19 -1.16 -20.57
C ASN A 216 1.56 -1.69 -20.11
N ARG A 217 1.74 -3.01 -20.00
CA ARG A 217 3.01 -3.66 -19.61
C ARG A 217 4.22 -3.07 -20.33
N GLY A 218 5.32 -2.87 -19.56
CA GLY A 218 6.57 -2.31 -20.08
C GLY A 218 6.63 -0.79 -20.17
N LYS A 219 5.56 -0.08 -19.85
CA LYS A 219 5.54 1.37 -19.66
C LYS A 219 5.63 1.69 -18.15
N ARG A 220 5.98 2.93 -17.81
CA ARG A 220 5.83 3.46 -16.45
C ARG A 220 4.36 3.34 -16.02
N ASN A 221 4.13 2.80 -14.82
CA ASN A 221 2.80 2.77 -14.23
C ASN A 221 2.39 4.16 -13.72
N GLU A 222 1.09 4.41 -13.59
CA GLU A 222 0.50 5.61 -12.99
C GLU A 222 -0.86 5.28 -12.37
N SER A 223 -1.34 6.12 -11.45
CA SER A 223 -2.62 5.90 -10.75
C SER A 223 -3.82 5.72 -11.67
N ALA A 224 -3.78 6.27 -12.90
CA ALA A 224 -4.83 6.03 -13.90
C ALA A 224 -4.99 4.53 -14.26
N ASN A 225 -3.93 3.75 -14.17
CA ASN A 225 -3.98 2.32 -14.50
C ASN A 225 -4.68 1.46 -13.44
N VAL A 226 -5.05 2.02 -12.28
CA VAL A 226 -5.85 1.29 -11.27
C VAL A 226 -7.21 0.84 -11.83
N LYS A 227 -7.69 1.53 -12.88
CA LYS A 227 -8.91 1.13 -13.61
C LYS A 227 -8.80 -0.26 -14.24
N ASP A 228 -7.62 -0.63 -14.74
CA ASP A 228 -7.41 -1.96 -15.33
C ASP A 228 -7.44 -3.04 -14.25
N VAL A 229 -6.92 -2.74 -13.06
CA VAL A 229 -7.04 -3.62 -11.87
C VAL A 229 -8.50 -3.77 -11.45
N LEU A 230 -9.24 -2.66 -11.35
CA LEU A 230 -10.65 -2.64 -11.03
C LEU A 230 -11.48 -3.50 -12.00
N ASN A 231 -11.26 -3.33 -13.31
CA ASN A 231 -11.94 -4.11 -14.33
C ASN A 231 -11.65 -5.62 -14.19
N LYS A 232 -10.40 -5.97 -13.92
CA LYS A 232 -10.00 -7.37 -13.74
C LYS A 232 -10.60 -7.99 -12.48
N LEU A 233 -10.69 -7.25 -11.39
CA LEU A 233 -11.36 -7.72 -10.18
C LEU A 233 -12.87 -7.90 -10.39
N ALA A 234 -13.54 -6.97 -11.09
CA ALA A 234 -14.96 -7.10 -11.44
C ALA A 234 -15.23 -8.39 -12.24
N GLU A 235 -14.34 -8.73 -13.20
CA GLU A 235 -14.38 -10.00 -13.95
C GLU A 235 -14.22 -11.21 -13.02
N ILE A 236 -13.23 -11.21 -12.12
CA ILE A 236 -12.94 -12.34 -11.20
C ILE A 236 -14.13 -12.61 -10.26
N TYR A 237 -14.74 -11.55 -9.73
CA TYR A 237 -15.87 -11.65 -8.80
C TYR A 237 -17.24 -11.70 -9.48
N GLU A 238 -17.29 -11.69 -10.81
CA GLU A 238 -18.52 -11.75 -11.61
C GLU A 238 -19.57 -10.70 -11.22
N ILE A 239 -19.11 -9.48 -10.95
CA ILE A 239 -19.99 -8.32 -10.62
C ILE A 239 -19.70 -7.14 -11.55
N SER A 240 -20.57 -6.11 -11.52
CA SER A 240 -20.33 -4.90 -12.31
C SER A 240 -19.12 -4.12 -11.80
N VAL A 241 -18.47 -3.39 -12.70
CA VAL A 241 -17.32 -2.53 -12.39
C VAL A 241 -17.69 -1.46 -11.36
N GLU A 242 -18.90 -0.90 -11.48
CA GLU A 242 -19.45 0.08 -10.54
C GLU A 242 -19.60 -0.51 -9.13
N LYS A 243 -20.09 -1.76 -9.03
CA LYS A 243 -20.22 -2.41 -7.73
C LYS A 243 -18.87 -2.75 -7.12
N MET A 244 -17.90 -3.17 -7.94
CA MET A 244 -16.52 -3.40 -7.47
C MET A 244 -15.90 -2.09 -6.96
N ALA A 245 -16.07 -0.98 -7.67
CA ALA A 245 -15.57 0.33 -7.25
C ALA A 245 -16.19 0.77 -5.92
N GLU A 246 -17.51 0.65 -5.77
CA GLU A 246 -18.23 0.96 -4.52
C GLU A 246 -17.66 0.17 -3.32
N LEU A 247 -17.49 -1.14 -3.49
CA LEU A 247 -17.03 -2.02 -2.41
C LEU A 247 -15.57 -1.76 -2.04
N THR A 248 -14.69 -1.61 -3.02
CA THR A 248 -13.26 -1.34 -2.76
C THR A 248 -13.03 0.05 -2.18
N ASN A 249 -13.80 1.06 -2.58
CA ASN A 249 -13.78 2.38 -1.95
C ASN A 249 -14.18 2.30 -0.47
N LYS A 250 -15.30 1.62 -0.18
CA LYS A 250 -15.73 1.39 1.21
C LYS A 250 -14.61 0.73 2.03
N ASN A 251 -14.00 -0.31 1.48
CA ASN A 251 -12.90 -1.02 2.14
C ASN A 251 -11.69 -0.11 2.42
N ALA A 252 -11.31 0.73 1.46
CA ALA A 252 -10.23 1.70 1.62
C ALA A 252 -10.55 2.74 2.71
N LEU A 253 -11.75 3.30 2.71
CA LEU A 253 -12.19 4.26 3.71
C LEU A 253 -12.30 3.66 5.11
N GLU A 254 -12.66 2.38 5.25
CA GLU A 254 -12.62 1.65 6.53
C GLU A 254 -11.19 1.56 7.10
N VAL A 255 -10.19 1.39 6.24
CA VAL A 255 -8.78 1.33 6.65
C VAL A 255 -8.25 2.70 7.05
N PHE A 256 -8.36 3.67 6.15
CA PHE A 256 -7.72 4.97 6.35
C PHE A 256 -8.51 5.90 7.28
N LYS A 257 -9.83 5.71 7.40
CA LYS A 257 -10.72 6.59 8.20
C LYS A 257 -10.51 8.07 7.88
N VAL A 258 -10.19 8.38 6.63
CA VAL A 258 -10.05 9.76 6.17
C VAL A 258 -11.45 10.34 6.12
N ILE A 259 -11.66 11.41 6.86
CA ILE A 259 -12.95 12.10 6.94
C ILE A 259 -13.24 12.72 5.56
N GLU A 260 -14.46 12.60 5.12
CA GLU A 260 -15.00 13.24 3.91
C GLU A 260 -14.97 14.77 4.03
#